data_99448f6c1538b09ae1578beab52650a4
#
_entry.id   99448f6c1538b09ae1578beab52650a4
#
_cell.length_a   1.000
_cell.length_b   1.000
_cell.length_c   1.000
_cell.angle_alpha   90.00
_cell.angle_beta   90.00
_cell.angle_gamma   90.00
#
_symmetry.space_group_name_H-M   'P 1'
#
loop_
_entity.id
_entity.type
_entity.pdbx_description
1 polymer ?
#
loop_
_entity_poly.entity_id
_entity_poly.type
_entity_poly.pdbx_seq_one_letter_code
_entity_poly.pdbx_strand_id
1 'polypeptide(L)'
;MTGGGGGDSPTFSSSIAAQFGTFIPRRPLGDSADFDITAMIDLVFMMNIFFLVTSLTKSMTEVDLPRATYCRAANETDCVVITIRAGTDPENPAVFLGGDEAERAITDPQEQSERILAAIEQGVREKKDKVLIKAEKNIQVRHVVRISSLASTGEGLQPLFAVMETDKKD
;
A
#
# COMPACT_ATOMS: atom_id res chain seq x y z
N MET A 1 -36.72 1.38 102.69
CA MET A 1 -37.95 1.26 101.87
C MET A 1 -37.55 1.22 100.40
N THR A 2 -37.60 0.05 99.88
CA THR A 2 -38.36 -0.46 98.74
C THR A 2 -37.92 0.14 97.46
N GLY A 3 -37.50 -0.54 96.49
CA GLY A 3 -37.89 -1.72 95.74
C GLY A 3 -37.34 -1.47 94.40
N GLY A 4 -36.71 -2.37 93.77
CA GLY A 4 -37.27 -3.41 92.99
C GLY A 4 -37.45 -3.00 91.51
N GLY A 5 -36.84 -3.66 90.63
CA GLY A 5 -37.19 -3.54 89.24
C GLY A 5 -36.06 -4.05 88.33
N GLY A 6 -36.04 -5.36 88.22
CA GLY A 6 -35.23 -6.01 87.17
C GLY A 6 -35.72 -5.71 85.77
N GLY A 7 -34.87 -5.55 84.89
CA GLY A 7 -35.08 -5.51 83.47
C GLY A 7 -34.08 -6.40 82.81
N ASP A 8 -34.49 -7.64 82.63
CA ASP A 8 -33.76 -8.61 81.84
C ASP A 8 -33.67 -8.11 80.37
N SER A 9 -32.48 -7.74 80.01
CA SER A 9 -32.15 -7.58 78.62
C SER A 9 -31.75 -8.94 78.06
N PRO A 10 -32.41 -9.43 77.00
CA PRO A 10 -31.96 -10.65 76.36
C PRO A 10 -30.60 -10.44 75.77
N THR A 11 -29.61 -11.08 76.27
CA THR A 11 -28.29 -11.24 75.66
C THR A 11 -28.47 -12.03 74.39
N PHE A 12 -28.61 -11.29 73.32
CA PHE A 12 -28.62 -11.89 72.01
C PHE A 12 -27.22 -12.47 71.77
N SER A 13 -27.22 -13.78 71.73
CA SER A 13 -26.03 -14.61 71.65
C SER A 13 -25.19 -14.23 70.39
N SER A 14 -23.99 -13.80 70.66
CA SER A 14 -22.95 -13.48 69.67
C SER A 14 -22.38 -14.71 68.98
N SER A 15 -23.09 -15.84 69.01
CA SER A 15 -22.59 -17.10 68.43
C SER A 15 -22.99 -17.35 66.95
N ILE A 16 -23.75 -16.45 66.29
CA ILE A 16 -24.13 -16.65 64.90
C ILE A 16 -23.13 -15.95 63.92
N ALA A 17 -22.35 -15.03 64.41
CA ALA A 17 -21.38 -14.29 63.58
C ALA A 17 -20.11 -15.11 63.23
N ALA A 18 -19.93 -16.26 63.87
CA ALA A 18 -18.72 -17.07 63.66
C ALA A 18 -18.88 -18.18 62.62
N GLN A 19 -20.08 -18.36 62.03
CA GLN A 19 -20.30 -19.43 61.06
C GLN A 19 -20.40 -18.94 59.56
N PHE A 20 -20.45 -17.66 59.39
CA PHE A 20 -20.24 -17.14 58.02
C PHE A 20 -18.77 -16.78 57.85
N GLY A 21 -17.95 -17.82 57.82
CA GLY A 21 -16.60 -17.69 57.29
C GLY A 21 -16.71 -17.14 55.91
N THR A 22 -16.35 -15.86 55.73
CA THR A 22 -16.18 -15.21 54.45
C THR A 22 -15.12 -15.99 53.67
N PHE A 23 -15.56 -16.98 52.91
CA PHE A 23 -14.78 -17.51 51.80
C PHE A 23 -14.73 -16.44 50.71
N ILE A 24 -14.10 -15.34 50.99
CA ILE A 24 -13.58 -14.49 49.95
C ILE A 24 -12.28 -15.18 49.53
N PRO A 25 -12.21 -15.83 48.38
CA PRO A 25 -10.93 -16.31 47.90
C PRO A 25 -10.10 -15.05 47.72
N ARG A 26 -9.14 -14.83 48.60
CA ARG A 26 -8.06 -13.89 48.35
C ARG A 26 -7.38 -14.39 47.10
N ARG A 27 -7.73 -13.81 45.95
CA ARG A 27 -6.89 -13.92 44.78
C ARG A 27 -5.51 -13.48 45.23
N PRO A 28 -4.48 -14.29 45.04
CA PRO A 28 -3.13 -13.83 45.24
C PRO A 28 -2.92 -12.67 44.27
N LEU A 29 -2.87 -11.44 44.79
CA LEU A 29 -2.31 -10.30 44.09
C LEU A 29 -0.79 -10.51 44.05
N GLY A 30 -0.37 -11.47 43.30
CA GLY A 30 1.01 -11.89 43.23
C GLY A 30 1.34 -12.50 41.88
N ASP A 31 0.53 -12.17 40.89
CA ASP A 31 0.99 -12.23 39.53
C ASP A 31 1.47 -10.81 39.19
N SER A 32 2.73 -10.54 39.57
CA SER A 32 3.50 -9.57 38.80
C SER A 32 3.30 -10.04 37.39
N ALA A 33 2.54 -9.26 36.62
CA ALA A 33 2.46 -9.44 35.19
C ALA A 33 3.92 -9.38 34.71
N ASP A 34 4.57 -10.55 34.69
CA ASP A 34 5.77 -10.71 33.88
C ASP A 34 5.33 -10.34 32.48
N PHE A 35 5.56 -9.08 32.18
CA PHE A 35 5.26 -8.49 30.90
C PHE A 35 6.08 -9.30 29.92
N ASP A 36 5.42 -10.19 29.20
CA ASP A 36 6.09 -11.11 28.29
C ASP A 36 6.68 -10.30 27.16
N ILE A 37 7.93 -9.89 27.36
CA ILE A 37 8.72 -9.10 26.41
C ILE A 37 8.72 -9.78 25.05
N THR A 38 8.65 -11.11 25.03
CA THR A 38 8.62 -11.92 23.81
C THR A 38 7.34 -11.63 23.00
N ALA A 39 6.19 -11.57 23.68
CA ALA A 39 4.92 -11.24 23.03
C ALA A 39 4.90 -9.79 22.49
N MET A 40 5.53 -8.86 23.20
CA MET A 40 5.67 -7.48 22.72
C MET A 40 6.59 -7.37 21.49
N ILE A 41 7.71 -8.08 21.50
CA ILE A 41 8.64 -8.08 20.37
C ILE A 41 7.95 -8.67 19.14
N ASP A 42 7.19 -9.75 19.31
CA ASP A 42 6.46 -10.37 18.19
C ASP A 42 5.42 -9.41 17.60
N LEU A 43 4.66 -8.70 18.45
CA LEU A 43 3.69 -7.72 17.99
C LEU A 43 4.36 -6.58 17.20
N VAL A 44 5.48 -6.05 17.69
CA VAL A 44 6.26 -5.01 17.00
C VAL A 44 6.82 -5.54 15.68
N PHE A 45 7.29 -6.79 15.65
CA PHE A 45 7.79 -7.42 14.43
C PHE A 45 6.69 -7.61 13.40
N MET A 46 5.51 -8.09 13.82
CA MET A 46 4.35 -8.23 12.94
C MET A 46 3.89 -6.89 12.39
N MET A 47 3.85 -5.85 13.21
CA MET A 47 3.56 -4.49 12.73
C MET A 47 4.59 -4.01 11.71
N ASN A 48 5.88 -4.26 11.96
CA ASN A 48 6.96 -3.85 11.05
C ASN A 48 6.83 -4.55 9.68
N ILE A 49 6.60 -5.87 9.68
CA ILE A 49 6.38 -6.64 8.45
C ILE A 49 5.11 -6.15 7.73
N PHE A 50 4.04 -5.89 8.47
CA PHE A 50 2.80 -5.35 7.90
C PHE A 50 3.03 -4.02 7.21
N PHE A 51 3.73 -3.07 7.83
CA PHE A 51 4.07 -1.80 7.21
C PHE A 51 4.99 -1.97 6.01
N LEU A 52 5.96 -2.88 6.08
CA LEU A 52 6.85 -3.18 4.95
C LEU A 52 6.04 -3.67 3.75
N VAL A 53 5.17 -4.66 3.94
CA VAL A 53 4.32 -5.22 2.87
C VAL A 53 3.35 -4.17 2.34
N THR A 54 2.72 -3.38 3.22
CA THR A 54 1.79 -2.32 2.80
C THR A 54 2.49 -1.20 2.04
N SER A 55 3.75 -0.92 2.38
CA SER A 55 4.58 0.06 1.67
C SER A 55 4.91 -0.38 0.24
N LEU A 56 5.12 -1.69 0.02
CA LEU A 56 5.41 -2.23 -1.31
C LEU A 56 4.19 -2.16 -2.25
N THR A 57 2.98 -2.27 -1.73
CA THR A 57 1.75 -2.23 -2.55
C THR A 57 1.40 -0.84 -3.07
N LYS A 58 1.96 0.23 -2.52
CA LYS A 58 1.72 1.60 -2.99
C LYS A 58 2.42 1.96 -4.30
N SER A 59 3.37 1.15 -4.74
CA SER A 59 4.15 1.40 -5.97
C SER A 59 3.41 1.02 -7.26
N MET A 60 2.27 0.37 -7.16
CA MET A 60 1.47 0.04 -8.34
C MET A 60 0.35 1.07 -8.50
N THR A 61 0.69 2.25 -8.97
CA THR A 61 -0.33 3.20 -9.38
C THR A 61 -1.00 2.68 -10.64
N GLU A 62 -2.26 2.38 -10.50
CA GLU A 62 -3.12 1.88 -11.56
C GLU A 62 -3.32 3.00 -12.58
N VAL A 63 -2.63 2.89 -13.71
CA VAL A 63 -2.85 3.77 -14.86
C VAL A 63 -4.13 3.32 -15.55
N ASP A 64 -5.12 4.21 -15.69
CA ASP A 64 -6.37 3.90 -16.40
C ASP A 64 -6.08 3.81 -17.92
N LEU A 65 -5.79 2.59 -18.37
CA LEU A 65 -5.41 2.28 -19.72
C LEU A 65 -6.63 2.19 -20.66
N PRO A 66 -6.48 2.52 -21.93
CA PRO A 66 -7.50 2.31 -22.94
C PRO A 66 -7.78 0.81 -23.12
N ARG A 67 -9.05 0.49 -23.40
CA ARG A 67 -9.49 -0.90 -23.59
C ARG A 67 -9.25 -1.37 -25.04
N ALA A 68 -8.77 -2.60 -25.20
CA ALA A 68 -8.59 -3.24 -26.50
C ALA A 68 -9.07 -4.70 -26.45
N THR A 69 -9.50 -5.21 -27.62
CA THR A 69 -10.06 -6.56 -27.75
C THR A 69 -8.99 -7.61 -28.04
N TYR A 70 -7.88 -7.22 -28.65
CA TYR A 70 -6.79 -8.11 -29.00
C TYR A 70 -5.49 -7.59 -28.40
N CYS A 71 -5.01 -8.28 -27.38
CA CYS A 71 -3.81 -7.91 -26.64
C CYS A 71 -2.77 -9.01 -26.71
N ARG A 72 -1.51 -8.62 -26.62
CA ARG A 72 -0.39 -9.54 -26.44
C ARG A 72 0.30 -9.22 -25.12
N ALA A 73 0.55 -10.23 -24.32
CA ALA A 73 1.28 -10.06 -23.08
C ALA A 73 2.72 -9.61 -23.36
N ALA A 74 3.15 -8.54 -22.71
CA ALA A 74 4.53 -8.06 -22.72
C ALA A 74 5.05 -8.07 -21.29
N ASN A 75 6.30 -8.51 -21.12
CA ASN A 75 6.96 -8.50 -19.83
C ASN A 75 7.63 -7.13 -19.63
N GLU A 76 7.23 -6.40 -18.61
CA GLU A 76 7.76 -5.06 -18.32
C GLU A 76 9.26 -5.06 -18.02
N THR A 77 9.78 -6.18 -17.50
CA THR A 77 11.20 -6.31 -17.17
C THR A 77 12.11 -6.21 -18.40
N ASP A 78 11.60 -6.66 -19.56
CA ASP A 78 12.35 -6.69 -20.83
C ASP A 78 12.11 -5.44 -21.69
N CYS A 79 11.36 -4.48 -21.17
CA CYS A 79 10.96 -3.28 -21.88
C CYS A 79 11.52 -2.02 -21.21
N VAL A 80 11.72 -0.96 -22.01
CA VAL A 80 11.82 0.40 -21.48
C VAL A 80 10.40 0.90 -21.28
N VAL A 81 10.01 1.23 -20.04
CA VAL A 81 8.65 1.66 -19.73
C VAL A 81 8.57 3.18 -19.76
N ILE A 82 7.61 3.71 -20.52
CA ILE A 82 7.29 5.14 -20.57
C ILE A 82 5.81 5.30 -20.21
N THR A 83 5.54 5.99 -19.10
CA THR A 83 4.17 6.23 -18.65
C THR A 83 3.76 7.67 -18.91
N ILE A 84 2.63 7.87 -19.58
CA ILE A 84 2.07 9.19 -19.92
C ILE A 84 0.77 9.37 -19.14
N ARG A 85 0.73 10.37 -18.28
CA ARG A 85 -0.45 10.68 -17.45
C ARG A 85 -0.96 12.09 -17.75
N ALA A 86 -2.26 12.28 -17.52
CA ALA A 86 -2.83 13.61 -17.56
C ALA A 86 -2.18 14.48 -16.48
N GLY A 87 -1.52 15.55 -16.90
CA GLY A 87 -0.98 16.57 -16.02
C GLY A 87 -2.06 17.58 -15.60
N THR A 88 -1.63 18.58 -14.86
CA THR A 88 -2.50 19.74 -14.52
C THR A 88 -2.89 20.52 -15.76
N ASP A 89 -2.06 20.49 -16.80
CA ASP A 89 -2.28 21.16 -18.08
C ASP A 89 -2.53 20.10 -19.17
N PRO A 90 -3.68 20.14 -19.86
CA PRO A 90 -4.00 19.19 -20.95
C PRO A 90 -3.07 19.30 -22.16
N GLU A 91 -2.37 20.42 -22.33
CA GLU A 91 -1.38 20.62 -23.39
C GLU A 91 -0.03 19.97 -23.07
N ASN A 92 0.28 19.76 -21.80
CA ASN A 92 1.57 19.23 -21.34
C ASN A 92 1.35 18.03 -20.41
N PRO A 93 1.20 16.83 -20.95
CA PRO A 93 1.07 15.62 -20.13
C PRO A 93 2.35 15.36 -19.34
N ALA A 94 2.18 14.80 -18.15
CA ALA A 94 3.29 14.34 -17.34
C ALA A 94 3.83 13.01 -17.87
N VAL A 95 5.14 12.95 -18.11
CA VAL A 95 5.83 11.75 -18.57
C VAL A 95 6.69 11.22 -17.44
N PHE A 96 6.60 9.93 -17.18
CA PHE A 96 7.41 9.20 -16.23
C PHE A 96 8.20 8.12 -16.97
N LEU A 97 9.47 7.96 -16.64
CA LEU A 97 10.35 6.95 -17.20
C LEU A 97 10.59 5.87 -16.16
N GLY A 98 10.53 4.62 -16.56
CA GLY A 98 10.62 3.49 -15.62
C GLY A 98 9.25 2.99 -15.13
N GLY A 99 9.26 1.88 -14.40
CA GLY A 99 8.06 1.26 -13.82
C GLY A 99 7.63 1.87 -12.49
N ASP A 100 8.50 2.61 -11.84
CA ASP A 100 8.26 3.19 -10.52
C ASP A 100 7.88 4.68 -10.62
N GLU A 101 6.79 5.05 -9.96
CA GLU A 101 6.34 6.45 -9.83
C GLU A 101 7.26 7.32 -8.95
N ALA A 102 8.32 6.74 -8.42
CA ALA A 102 9.32 7.47 -7.66
C ALA A 102 10.13 8.43 -8.55
N GLU A 103 10.09 8.27 -9.85
CA GLU A 103 10.73 9.20 -10.78
C GLU A 103 9.91 10.48 -10.92
N ARG A 104 10.63 11.59 -10.98
CA ARG A 104 10.05 12.92 -11.10
C ARG A 104 9.25 13.04 -12.41
N ALA A 105 8.01 13.50 -12.31
CA ALA A 105 7.19 13.87 -13.46
C ALA A 105 7.90 14.91 -14.33
N ILE A 106 8.07 14.61 -15.62
CA ILE A 106 8.67 15.50 -16.62
C ILE A 106 7.52 16.16 -17.39
N THR A 107 7.37 17.46 -17.24
CA THR A 107 6.29 18.22 -17.88
C THR A 107 6.80 19.03 -19.09
N ASP A 108 8.07 19.45 -19.06
CA ASP A 108 8.67 20.23 -20.16
C ASP A 108 8.89 19.34 -21.39
N PRO A 109 8.33 19.70 -22.56
CA PRO A 109 8.47 18.93 -23.80
C PRO A 109 9.91 18.72 -24.29
N GLN A 110 10.81 19.67 -24.00
CA GLN A 110 12.23 19.53 -24.37
C GLN A 110 12.93 18.54 -23.44
N GLU A 111 12.74 18.70 -22.12
CA GLU A 111 13.28 17.76 -21.14
C GLU A 111 12.72 16.34 -21.35
N GLN A 112 11.43 16.21 -21.73
CA GLN A 112 10.83 14.92 -22.08
C GLN A 112 11.59 14.25 -23.22
N SER A 113 11.90 14.97 -24.29
CA SER A 113 12.58 14.42 -25.45
C SER A 113 14.00 13.95 -25.12
N GLU A 114 14.75 14.76 -24.40
CA GLU A 114 16.12 14.43 -23.98
C GLU A 114 16.15 13.19 -23.05
N ARG A 115 15.27 13.18 -22.05
CA ARG A 115 15.19 12.09 -21.08
C ARG A 115 14.71 10.78 -21.70
N ILE A 116 13.74 10.85 -22.62
CA ILE A 116 13.25 9.68 -23.36
C ILE A 116 14.38 9.09 -24.18
N LEU A 117 15.14 9.91 -24.95
CA LEU A 117 16.27 9.42 -25.73
C LEU A 117 17.34 8.79 -24.85
N ALA A 118 17.69 9.40 -23.73
CA ALA A 118 18.64 8.85 -22.78
C ALA A 118 18.17 7.50 -22.20
N ALA A 119 16.88 7.38 -21.85
CA ALA A 119 16.30 6.13 -21.37
C ALA A 119 16.31 5.02 -22.44
N ILE A 120 16.07 5.37 -23.68
CA ILE A 120 16.15 4.45 -24.83
C ILE A 120 17.57 3.96 -25.02
N GLU A 121 18.57 4.86 -25.04
CA GLU A 121 19.97 4.49 -25.14
C GLU A 121 20.42 3.57 -24.00
N GLN A 122 19.97 3.86 -22.80
CA GLN A 122 20.23 2.99 -21.65
C GLN A 122 19.57 1.62 -21.86
N GLY A 123 18.32 1.56 -22.31
CA GLY A 123 17.61 0.32 -22.60
C GLY A 123 18.33 -0.54 -23.65
N VAL A 124 18.85 0.08 -24.71
CA VAL A 124 19.65 -0.61 -25.72
C VAL A 124 20.93 -1.20 -25.12
N ARG A 125 21.61 -0.47 -24.24
CA ARG A 125 22.79 -0.99 -23.50
C ARG A 125 22.45 -2.17 -22.62
N GLU A 126 21.25 -2.16 -22.02
CA GLU A 126 20.71 -3.25 -21.19
C GLU A 126 20.12 -4.41 -22.01
N LYS A 127 20.24 -4.37 -23.33
CA LYS A 127 19.71 -5.36 -24.29
C LYS A 127 18.20 -5.51 -24.26
N LYS A 128 17.48 -4.47 -23.91
CA LYS A 128 16.04 -4.40 -24.09
C LYS A 128 15.72 -4.18 -25.56
N ASP A 129 14.72 -4.86 -26.08
CA ASP A 129 14.32 -4.81 -27.49
C ASP A 129 12.98 -4.10 -27.72
N LYS A 130 12.31 -3.70 -26.63
CA LYS A 130 10.97 -3.11 -26.68
C LYS A 130 10.85 -1.88 -25.82
N VAL A 131 9.99 -0.96 -26.26
CA VAL A 131 9.55 0.21 -25.48
C VAL A 131 8.06 0.05 -25.20
N LEU A 132 7.69 -0.05 -23.92
CA LEU A 132 6.29 -0.15 -23.49
C LEU A 132 5.76 1.24 -23.14
N ILE A 133 4.82 1.74 -23.92
CA ILE A 133 4.17 3.03 -23.69
C ILE A 133 2.84 2.81 -22.99
N LYS A 134 2.74 3.25 -21.73
CA LYS A 134 1.51 3.27 -20.94
C LYS A 134 0.90 4.65 -21.02
N ALA A 135 -0.19 4.82 -21.73
CA ALA A 135 -0.88 6.11 -21.83
C ALA A 135 -2.25 6.03 -21.14
N GLU A 136 -2.54 6.98 -20.29
CA GLU A 136 -3.85 7.11 -19.68
C GLU A 136 -4.92 7.42 -20.76
N LYS A 137 -6.11 6.84 -20.64
CA LYS A 137 -7.17 6.93 -21.68
C LYS A 137 -7.58 8.36 -22.06
N ASN A 138 -7.40 9.33 -21.15
CA ASN A 138 -7.78 10.73 -21.36
C ASN A 138 -6.71 11.56 -22.06
N ILE A 139 -5.56 10.96 -22.40
CA ILE A 139 -4.46 11.64 -23.09
C ILE A 139 -4.81 11.87 -24.56
N GLN A 140 -4.51 13.06 -25.07
CA GLN A 140 -4.68 13.36 -26.47
C GLN A 140 -3.70 12.54 -27.33
N VAL A 141 -4.22 11.91 -28.37
CA VAL A 141 -3.46 11.02 -29.27
C VAL A 141 -2.19 11.68 -29.83
N ARG A 142 -2.21 12.99 -30.07
CA ARG A 142 -1.03 13.74 -30.58
C ARG A 142 0.20 13.59 -29.66
N HIS A 143 0.02 13.55 -28.32
CA HIS A 143 1.12 13.39 -27.38
C HIS A 143 1.68 11.96 -27.42
N VAL A 144 0.78 10.99 -27.53
CA VAL A 144 1.16 9.57 -27.66
C VAL A 144 1.96 9.36 -28.94
N VAL A 145 1.49 9.92 -30.07
CA VAL A 145 2.19 9.83 -31.36
C VAL A 145 3.55 10.51 -31.30
N ARG A 146 3.65 11.69 -30.68
CA ARG A 146 4.94 12.38 -30.52
C ARG A 146 5.95 11.52 -29.75
N ILE A 147 5.54 10.96 -28.61
CA ILE A 147 6.41 10.13 -27.78
C ILE A 147 6.74 8.80 -28.47
N SER A 148 5.78 8.21 -29.17
CA SER A 148 6.00 7.01 -29.95
C SER A 148 6.99 7.23 -31.09
N SER A 149 6.93 8.38 -31.78
CA SER A 149 7.89 8.71 -32.82
C SER A 149 9.31 8.91 -32.29
N LEU A 150 9.45 9.52 -31.10
CA LEU A 150 10.74 9.61 -30.39
C LEU A 150 11.25 8.22 -30.02
N ALA A 151 10.38 7.36 -29.50
CA ALA A 151 10.73 5.98 -29.15
C ALA A 151 11.16 5.14 -30.36
N SER A 152 10.61 5.42 -31.53
CA SER A 152 10.97 4.73 -32.78
C SER A 152 12.27 5.21 -33.40
N THR A 153 12.85 6.32 -32.92
CA THR A 153 14.14 6.84 -33.41
C THR A 153 15.32 5.99 -32.93
N GLY A 154 15.14 5.25 -31.83
CA GLY A 154 16.13 4.29 -31.35
C GLY A 154 16.22 3.08 -32.30
N GLU A 155 17.42 2.83 -32.88
CA GLU A 155 17.63 1.69 -33.76
C GLU A 155 17.38 0.36 -32.99
N GLY A 156 16.42 -0.42 -33.46
CA GLY A 156 16.17 -1.80 -32.98
C GLY A 156 15.11 -1.96 -31.90
N LEU A 157 14.52 -0.89 -31.39
CA LEU A 157 13.46 -0.98 -30.39
C LEU A 157 12.06 -0.96 -31.02
N GLN A 158 11.18 -1.88 -30.58
CA GLN A 158 9.80 -1.92 -31.04
C GLN A 158 8.88 -1.21 -30.02
N PRO A 159 8.15 -0.16 -30.42
CA PRO A 159 7.17 0.46 -29.54
C PRO A 159 5.95 -0.45 -29.38
N LEU A 160 5.57 -0.69 -28.13
CA LEU A 160 4.36 -1.41 -27.73
C LEU A 160 3.48 -0.46 -26.91
N PHE A 161 2.17 -0.54 -27.11
CA PHE A 161 1.22 0.23 -26.33
C PHE A 161 0.54 -0.66 -25.30
N ALA A 162 0.57 -0.26 -24.04
CA ALA A 162 -0.17 -0.93 -22.98
C ALA A 162 -1.66 -0.61 -23.08
N VAL A 163 -2.49 -1.63 -23.03
CA VAL A 163 -3.95 -1.54 -23.11
C VAL A 163 -4.58 -2.54 -22.12
N MET A 164 -5.79 -2.25 -21.64
CA MET A 164 -6.57 -3.21 -20.89
C MET A 164 -7.30 -4.15 -21.84
N GLU A 165 -7.14 -5.45 -21.64
CA GLU A 165 -7.91 -6.43 -22.40
C GLU A 165 -9.39 -6.38 -21.97
N THR A 166 -10.27 -6.28 -22.94
CA THR A 166 -11.72 -6.39 -22.71
C THR A 166 -12.18 -7.73 -23.25
N ASP A 167 -12.68 -8.58 -22.37
CA ASP A 167 -13.37 -9.81 -22.79
C ASP A 167 -14.49 -9.44 -23.76
N LYS A 168 -14.42 -9.99 -24.95
CA LYS A 168 -15.50 -9.92 -25.92
C LYS A 168 -16.66 -10.74 -25.38
N LYS A 169 -17.60 -10.07 -24.72
CA LYS A 169 -18.87 -10.68 -24.33
C LYS A 169 -19.69 -10.81 -25.62
N ASP A 170 -19.77 -12.05 -26.13
CA ASP A 170 -20.72 -12.42 -27.18
C ASP A 170 -22.16 -12.16 -26.75
#